data_f6b841031c7b5aeb2a20df61910930d5
#
_entry.id   f6b841031c7b5aeb2a20df61910930d5
#
_cell.length_a   1.000
_cell.length_b   1.000
_cell.length_c   1.000
_cell.angle_alpha   90.00
_cell.angle_beta   90.00
_cell.angle_gamma   90.00
#
_symmetry.space_group_name_H-M   'P 1'
#
loop_
_entity.id
_entity.type
_entity.pdbx_description
1 polymer ?
#
loop_
_entity_poly.entity_id
_entity_poly.type
_entity_poly.pdbx_seq_one_letter_code
_entity_poly.pdbx_strand_id
1 'polypeptide(L)'
;MTHRPLRAPGRAPSGTDARRALAALCVTVTASQGVLFYAFPVLAPAIAEDTGWSLPAVIALFSGSQVVAGLGGPLVARWLRVRGPRPVMTAAALLGAVAVAGLALAPNLWFFGAAWQVAGVAVAGLSYPPAFAALTRWYGQGRVRALTALTLVGGLASTVFAPLTAALEAQVGWRGAYLALALVLALVVLPLHALALTPPWTPGGTADRAGDRRAVRGVVRSGAFWALTTALALGTLTVYAVVVGVVPLMEGRGFGTAEAAWTLSAVGVGQVLGRLVYAPLARYSGAVHRIAAALLACAGATGLISLVSGPLWLVMTAAALVGAARGVLTLLQATAVADRWGEEHYTTLNGIMHTPLMLTMALAPGACALLAGPLGGYPAVFLLLAALSVLGALVALASGPARR
;
A
#
# COMPACT_ATOMS: atom_id res chain seq x y z
N MET A 1 -15.08 28.86 -41.51
CA MET A 1 -15.25 28.49 -40.09
C MET A 1 -15.92 27.13 -40.06
N THR A 2 -15.14 26.06 -39.98
CA THR A 2 -15.62 24.67 -39.96
C THR A 2 -15.80 24.22 -38.52
N HIS A 3 -17.04 24.12 -38.07
CA HIS A 3 -17.40 23.52 -36.78
C HIS A 3 -16.91 22.06 -36.73
N ARG A 4 -15.85 21.81 -36.02
CA ARG A 4 -15.42 20.45 -35.65
C ARG A 4 -16.40 19.93 -34.59
N PRO A 5 -17.12 18.82 -34.84
CA PRO A 5 -18.09 18.31 -33.87
C PRO A 5 -17.36 17.96 -32.57
N LEU A 6 -17.87 18.46 -31.44
CA LEU A 6 -17.47 18.05 -30.10
C LEU A 6 -17.59 16.54 -29.99
N ARG A 7 -16.48 15.83 -29.77
CA ARG A 7 -16.49 14.39 -29.49
C ARG A 7 -17.43 14.15 -28.31
N ALA A 8 -18.43 13.33 -28.55
CA ALA A 8 -19.39 12.90 -27.54
C ALA A 8 -18.64 12.45 -26.24
N PRO A 9 -19.19 12.80 -25.07
CA PRO A 9 -18.62 12.34 -23.81
C PRO A 9 -18.55 10.82 -23.82
N GLY A 10 -17.37 10.26 -23.52
CA GLY A 10 -17.13 8.83 -23.53
C GLY A 10 -18.21 8.11 -22.71
N ARG A 11 -18.78 7.06 -23.30
CA ARG A 11 -19.85 6.24 -22.71
C ARG A 11 -19.44 5.86 -21.29
N ALA A 12 -20.29 6.18 -20.30
CA ALA A 12 -20.07 5.69 -18.94
C ALA A 12 -19.88 4.16 -18.97
N PRO A 13 -18.91 3.60 -18.22
CA PRO A 13 -18.68 2.16 -18.24
C PRO A 13 -19.99 1.44 -17.93
N SER A 14 -20.30 0.35 -18.66
CA SER A 14 -21.43 -0.49 -18.29
C SER A 14 -21.21 -1.02 -16.89
N GLY A 15 -22.24 -1.11 -16.05
CA GLY A 15 -22.10 -1.59 -14.68
C GLY A 15 -21.45 -2.98 -14.60
N THR A 16 -21.57 -3.77 -15.68
CA THR A 16 -20.98 -5.11 -15.82
C THR A 16 -19.48 -5.04 -16.05
N ASP A 17 -18.99 -4.17 -16.92
CA ASP A 17 -17.56 -4.02 -17.21
C ASP A 17 -16.80 -3.49 -16.00
N ALA A 18 -17.37 -2.51 -15.27
CA ALA A 18 -16.79 -1.98 -14.05
C ALA A 18 -16.70 -3.05 -12.94
N ARG A 19 -17.75 -3.88 -12.79
CA ARG A 19 -17.73 -4.99 -11.81
C ARG A 19 -16.70 -6.05 -12.17
N ARG A 20 -16.58 -6.43 -13.44
CA ARG A 20 -15.57 -7.38 -13.94
C ARG A 20 -14.17 -6.84 -13.68
N ALA A 21 -13.92 -5.56 -13.97
CA ALA A 21 -12.63 -4.92 -13.70
C ALA A 21 -12.31 -4.85 -12.20
N LEU A 22 -13.30 -4.56 -11.34
CA LEU A 22 -13.11 -4.60 -9.88
C LEU A 22 -12.75 -6.01 -9.41
N ALA A 23 -13.46 -7.04 -9.84
CA ALA A 23 -13.16 -8.43 -9.46
C ALA A 23 -11.75 -8.82 -9.91
N ALA A 24 -11.35 -8.48 -11.14
CA ALA A 24 -10.00 -8.69 -11.64
C ALA A 24 -8.94 -7.97 -10.79
N LEU A 25 -9.19 -6.70 -10.45
CA LEU A 25 -8.26 -5.94 -9.58
C LEU A 25 -8.18 -6.52 -8.16
N CYS A 26 -9.27 -7.03 -7.61
CA CYS A 26 -9.25 -7.74 -6.33
C CYS A 26 -8.29 -8.93 -6.38
N VAL A 27 -8.41 -9.78 -7.39
CA VAL A 27 -7.52 -10.94 -7.56
C VAL A 27 -6.09 -10.51 -7.83
N THR A 28 -5.88 -9.61 -8.78
CA THR A 28 -4.52 -9.25 -9.24
C THR A 28 -3.73 -8.45 -8.22
N VAL A 29 -4.36 -7.54 -7.47
CA VAL A 29 -3.69 -6.82 -6.38
C VAL A 29 -3.35 -7.77 -5.25
N THR A 30 -4.24 -8.70 -4.88
CA THR A 30 -3.97 -9.72 -3.86
C THR A 30 -2.80 -10.61 -4.27
N ALA A 31 -2.81 -11.13 -5.50
CA ALA A 31 -1.73 -11.98 -5.99
C ALA A 31 -0.40 -11.20 -6.10
N SER A 32 -0.43 -9.99 -6.64
CA SER A 32 0.78 -9.16 -6.75
C SER A 32 1.39 -8.81 -5.39
N GLN A 33 0.56 -8.45 -4.41
CA GLN A 33 1.03 -8.20 -3.04
C GLN A 33 1.55 -9.48 -2.40
N GLY A 34 0.87 -10.61 -2.62
CA GLY A 34 1.32 -11.92 -2.17
C GLY A 34 2.71 -12.26 -2.68
N VAL A 35 2.89 -12.21 -3.98
CA VAL A 35 4.15 -12.60 -4.64
C VAL A 35 5.28 -11.60 -4.39
N LEU A 36 5.02 -10.29 -4.57
CA LEU A 36 6.06 -9.27 -4.60
C LEU A 36 6.38 -8.67 -3.22
N PHE A 37 5.56 -8.98 -2.20
CA PHE A 37 5.78 -8.48 -0.85
C PHE A 37 5.75 -9.57 0.21
N TYR A 38 4.67 -10.34 0.31
CA TYR A 38 4.49 -11.31 1.41
C TYR A 38 5.27 -12.62 1.25
N ALA A 39 5.65 -13.02 0.05
CA ALA A 39 6.48 -14.20 -0.16
C ALA A 39 7.92 -13.99 0.33
N PHE A 40 8.46 -12.77 0.21
CA PHE A 40 9.85 -12.50 0.55
C PHE A 40 10.22 -12.80 2.02
N PRO A 41 9.49 -12.33 3.05
CA PRO A 41 9.82 -12.64 4.45
C PRO A 41 9.85 -14.14 4.75
N VAL A 42 9.04 -14.93 4.06
CA VAL A 42 8.99 -16.39 4.22
C VAL A 42 10.23 -17.05 3.60
N LEU A 43 10.66 -16.59 2.43
CA LEU A 43 11.77 -17.19 1.68
C LEU A 43 13.15 -16.66 2.11
N ALA A 44 13.23 -15.47 2.71
CA ALA A 44 14.50 -14.82 3.01
C ALA A 44 15.47 -15.67 3.87
N PRO A 45 15.04 -16.40 4.91
CA PRO A 45 15.91 -17.28 5.66
C PRO A 45 16.49 -18.42 4.81
N ALA A 46 15.64 -19.12 4.05
CA ALA A 46 16.03 -20.22 3.17
C ALA A 46 16.99 -19.75 2.05
N ILE A 47 16.78 -18.53 1.52
CA ILE A 47 17.71 -17.92 0.56
C ILE A 47 19.08 -17.71 1.19
N ALA A 48 19.14 -17.16 2.39
CA ALA A 48 20.41 -16.89 3.08
C ALA A 48 21.16 -18.19 3.40
N GLU A 49 20.44 -19.22 3.82
CA GLU A 49 21.00 -20.54 4.15
C GLU A 49 21.55 -21.26 2.91
N ASP A 50 20.76 -21.35 1.82
CA ASP A 50 21.15 -22.05 0.60
C ASP A 50 22.31 -21.36 -0.16
N THR A 51 22.33 -20.03 -0.16
CA THR A 51 23.30 -19.28 -0.95
C THR A 51 24.54 -18.84 -0.18
N GLY A 52 24.49 -18.86 1.16
CA GLY A 52 25.52 -18.28 2.03
C GLY A 52 25.55 -16.74 2.02
N TRP A 53 24.56 -16.08 1.40
CA TRP A 53 24.44 -14.62 1.46
C TRP A 53 23.97 -14.18 2.83
N SER A 54 24.51 -13.07 3.34
CA SER A 54 24.06 -12.57 4.64
C SER A 54 22.58 -12.15 4.58
N LEU A 55 21.77 -12.58 5.54
CA LEU A 55 20.36 -12.23 5.62
C LEU A 55 20.10 -10.71 5.59
N PRO A 56 20.91 -9.87 6.30
CA PRO A 56 20.78 -8.42 6.16
C PRO A 56 20.97 -7.90 4.73
N ALA A 57 21.91 -8.46 3.94
CA ALA A 57 22.10 -8.07 2.55
C ALA A 57 20.88 -8.43 1.69
N VAL A 58 20.34 -9.65 1.85
CA VAL A 58 19.12 -10.11 1.14
C VAL A 58 17.94 -9.19 1.47
N ILE A 59 17.75 -8.84 2.75
CA ILE A 59 16.70 -7.91 3.19
C ILE A 59 16.92 -6.50 2.63
N ALA A 60 18.17 -6.02 2.59
CA ALA A 60 18.48 -4.68 2.07
C ALA A 60 18.14 -4.56 0.57
N LEU A 61 18.39 -5.60 -0.23
CA LEU A 61 18.04 -5.62 -1.66
C LEU A 61 16.52 -5.57 -1.89
N PHE A 62 15.76 -6.32 -1.11
CA PHE A 62 14.30 -6.23 -1.10
C PHE A 62 13.82 -4.82 -0.69
N SER A 63 14.37 -4.27 0.40
CA SER A 63 14.02 -2.92 0.87
C SER A 63 14.33 -1.87 -0.19
N GLY A 64 15.46 -2.00 -0.91
CA GLY A 64 15.81 -1.17 -2.05
C GLY A 64 14.76 -1.21 -3.15
N SER A 65 14.18 -2.39 -3.44
CA SER A 65 13.10 -2.53 -4.41
C SER A 65 11.83 -1.77 -4.03
N GLN A 66 11.51 -1.71 -2.73
CA GLN A 66 10.36 -0.91 -2.23
C GLN A 66 10.61 0.61 -2.39
N VAL A 67 11.87 1.05 -2.25
CA VAL A 67 12.26 2.43 -2.53
C VAL A 67 12.08 2.73 -4.03
N VAL A 68 12.55 1.85 -4.92
CA VAL A 68 12.34 1.97 -6.37
C VAL A 68 10.85 2.01 -6.72
N ALA A 69 10.03 1.17 -6.08
CA ALA A 69 8.58 1.19 -6.26
C ALA A 69 7.96 2.54 -5.88
N GLY A 70 8.37 3.11 -4.75
CA GLY A 70 7.92 4.43 -4.31
C GLY A 70 8.32 5.55 -5.28
N LEU A 71 9.58 5.57 -5.70
CA LEU A 71 10.10 6.56 -6.65
C LEU A 71 9.49 6.40 -8.06
N GLY A 72 9.12 5.19 -8.44
CA GLY A 72 8.45 4.88 -9.72
C GLY A 72 6.99 5.37 -9.79
N GLY A 73 6.36 5.64 -8.64
CA GLY A 73 4.95 6.03 -8.56
C GLY A 73 4.54 7.19 -9.47
N PRO A 74 5.23 8.33 -9.47
CA PRO A 74 4.92 9.47 -10.36
C PRO A 74 5.02 9.14 -11.85
N LEU A 75 5.99 8.30 -12.25
CA LEU A 75 6.17 7.86 -13.62
C LEU A 75 5.01 6.95 -14.06
N VAL A 76 4.66 5.98 -13.24
CA VAL A 76 3.51 5.09 -13.47
C VAL A 76 2.22 5.90 -13.54
N ALA A 77 2.02 6.87 -12.64
CA ALA A 77 0.85 7.76 -12.64
C ALA A 77 0.76 8.56 -13.95
N ARG A 78 1.89 9.03 -14.49
CA ARG A 78 1.95 9.71 -15.80
C ARG A 78 1.53 8.78 -16.93
N TRP A 79 2.06 7.55 -16.98
CA TRP A 79 1.71 6.58 -18.02
C TRP A 79 0.26 6.12 -17.90
N LEU A 80 -0.22 5.91 -16.67
CA LEU A 80 -1.59 5.55 -16.39
C LEU A 80 -2.56 6.62 -16.91
N ARG A 81 -2.28 7.90 -16.68
CA ARG A 81 -3.10 9.01 -17.19
C ARG A 81 -3.20 9.03 -18.72
N VAL A 82 -2.10 8.73 -19.41
CA VAL A 82 -2.03 8.80 -20.89
C VAL A 82 -2.55 7.53 -21.54
N ARG A 83 -2.13 6.37 -21.07
CA ARG A 83 -2.37 5.07 -21.71
C ARG A 83 -3.49 4.27 -21.06
N GLY A 84 -3.90 4.64 -19.84
CA GLY A 84 -4.88 3.92 -19.05
C GLY A 84 -4.30 2.72 -18.29
N PRO A 85 -5.15 2.10 -17.43
CA PRO A 85 -4.69 1.03 -16.54
C PRO A 85 -4.34 -0.26 -17.29
N ARG A 86 -5.10 -0.63 -18.31
CA ARG A 86 -4.92 -1.88 -19.03
C ARG A 86 -3.48 -2.09 -19.53
N PRO A 87 -2.91 -1.25 -20.43
CA PRO A 87 -1.56 -1.48 -20.94
C PRO A 87 -0.47 -1.30 -19.87
N VAL A 88 -0.65 -0.35 -18.94
CA VAL A 88 0.35 -0.07 -17.91
C VAL A 88 0.46 -1.21 -16.91
N MET A 89 -0.68 -1.69 -16.39
CA MET A 89 -0.71 -2.78 -15.42
C MET A 89 -0.35 -4.13 -16.06
N THR A 90 -0.72 -4.35 -17.35
CA THR A 90 -0.30 -5.56 -18.09
C THR A 90 1.22 -5.58 -18.29
N ALA A 91 1.82 -4.47 -18.70
CA ALA A 91 3.28 -4.38 -18.84
C ALA A 91 4.00 -4.57 -17.50
N ALA A 92 3.45 -4.01 -16.42
CA ALA A 92 3.98 -4.20 -15.07
C ALA A 92 3.86 -5.67 -14.61
N ALA A 93 2.77 -6.38 -14.97
CA ALA A 93 2.61 -7.81 -14.66
C ALA A 93 3.64 -8.68 -15.38
N LEU A 94 3.88 -8.40 -16.66
CA LEU A 94 4.92 -9.09 -17.43
C LEU A 94 6.31 -8.83 -16.81
N LEU A 95 6.61 -7.57 -16.52
CA LEU A 95 7.87 -7.19 -15.89
C LEU A 95 8.06 -7.88 -14.53
N GLY A 96 6.99 -7.94 -13.71
CA GLY A 96 6.98 -8.61 -12.42
C GLY A 96 7.22 -10.12 -12.54
N ALA A 97 6.56 -10.78 -13.50
CA ALA A 97 6.77 -12.20 -13.76
C ALA A 97 8.22 -12.51 -14.16
N VAL A 98 8.79 -11.71 -15.07
CA VAL A 98 10.19 -11.85 -15.51
C VAL A 98 11.15 -11.58 -14.34
N ALA A 99 10.90 -10.55 -13.55
CA ALA A 99 11.73 -10.21 -12.40
C ALA A 99 11.72 -11.33 -11.33
N VAL A 100 10.54 -11.87 -10.99
CA VAL A 100 10.42 -12.96 -9.99
C VAL A 100 11.06 -14.26 -10.52
N ALA A 101 10.92 -14.57 -11.81
CA ALA A 101 11.67 -15.67 -12.44
C ALA A 101 13.19 -15.42 -12.36
N GLY A 102 13.63 -14.18 -12.58
CA GLY A 102 15.02 -13.76 -12.43
C GLY A 102 15.55 -13.95 -10.99
N LEU A 103 14.73 -13.72 -9.96
CA LEU A 103 15.11 -14.02 -8.57
C LEU A 103 15.41 -15.51 -8.39
N ALA A 104 14.55 -16.37 -8.92
CA ALA A 104 14.74 -17.84 -8.84
C ALA A 104 16.00 -18.31 -9.54
N LEU A 105 16.36 -17.68 -10.65
CA LEU A 105 17.50 -18.05 -11.49
C LEU A 105 18.79 -17.30 -11.13
N ALA A 106 18.79 -16.51 -10.05
CA ALA A 106 19.93 -15.68 -9.70
C ALA A 106 21.18 -16.51 -9.35
N PRO A 107 22.29 -16.33 -10.09
CA PRO A 107 23.54 -17.04 -9.83
C PRO A 107 24.37 -16.39 -8.73
N ASN A 108 24.11 -15.12 -8.41
CA ASN A 108 24.87 -14.36 -7.43
C ASN A 108 24.02 -13.22 -6.85
N LEU A 109 24.51 -12.62 -5.75
CA LEU A 109 23.82 -11.57 -5.02
C LEU A 109 23.55 -10.31 -5.86
N TRP A 110 24.43 -9.96 -6.80
CA TRP A 110 24.27 -8.79 -7.65
C TRP A 110 23.12 -8.96 -8.64
N PHE A 111 23.03 -10.14 -9.26
CA PHE A 111 21.92 -10.47 -10.16
C PHE A 111 20.60 -10.52 -9.38
N PHE A 112 20.60 -11.13 -8.19
CA PHE A 112 19.45 -11.15 -7.30
C PHE A 112 18.99 -9.72 -6.93
N GLY A 113 19.96 -8.84 -6.61
CA GLY A 113 19.70 -7.43 -6.37
C GLY A 113 19.10 -6.71 -7.58
N ALA A 114 19.67 -6.91 -8.77
CA ALA A 114 19.15 -6.33 -10.00
C ALA A 114 17.72 -6.80 -10.30
N ALA A 115 17.43 -8.10 -10.13
CA ALA A 115 16.09 -8.66 -10.29
C ALA A 115 15.10 -8.03 -9.29
N TRP A 116 15.51 -7.78 -8.04
CA TRP A 116 14.66 -7.04 -7.08
C TRP A 116 14.41 -5.60 -7.52
N GLN A 117 15.40 -4.88 -8.06
CA GLN A 117 15.13 -3.50 -8.52
C GLN A 117 14.14 -3.50 -9.69
N VAL A 118 14.23 -4.46 -10.61
CA VAL A 118 13.24 -4.66 -11.69
C VAL A 118 11.85 -4.99 -11.11
N ALA A 119 11.80 -5.88 -10.09
CA ALA A 119 10.57 -6.16 -9.35
C ALA A 119 9.98 -4.90 -8.71
N GLY A 120 10.82 -4.00 -8.16
CA GLY A 120 10.40 -2.71 -7.62
C GLY A 120 9.68 -1.83 -8.65
N VAL A 121 10.20 -1.77 -9.88
CA VAL A 121 9.50 -1.06 -10.97
C VAL A 121 8.15 -1.70 -11.27
N ALA A 122 8.06 -3.04 -11.27
CA ALA A 122 6.80 -3.75 -11.46
C ALA A 122 5.80 -3.47 -10.32
N VAL A 123 6.27 -3.46 -9.07
CA VAL A 123 5.46 -3.12 -7.88
C VAL A 123 4.79 -1.75 -8.02
N ALA A 124 5.50 -0.73 -8.54
CA ALA A 124 4.93 0.59 -8.78
C ALA A 124 3.67 0.53 -9.66
N GLY A 125 3.60 -0.40 -10.62
CA GLY A 125 2.46 -0.58 -11.52
C GLY A 125 1.42 -1.61 -11.07
N LEU A 126 1.73 -2.46 -10.09
CA LEU A 126 0.87 -3.58 -9.66
C LEU A 126 0.25 -3.37 -8.27
N SER A 127 0.72 -2.36 -7.51
CA SER A 127 0.24 -2.07 -6.17
C SER A 127 -1.08 -1.29 -6.15
N TYR A 128 -1.55 -0.93 -4.97
CA TYR A 128 -2.81 -0.23 -4.77
C TYR A 128 -2.97 1.09 -5.55
N PRO A 129 -1.98 2.00 -5.67
CA PRO A 129 -2.19 3.30 -6.29
C PRO A 129 -2.72 3.26 -7.73
N PRO A 130 -2.20 2.43 -8.65
CA PRO A 130 -2.78 2.29 -9.98
C PRO A 130 -4.23 1.77 -9.98
N ALA A 131 -4.52 0.77 -9.14
CA ALA A 131 -5.85 0.21 -8.98
C ALA A 131 -6.83 1.24 -8.40
N PHE A 132 -6.41 2.02 -7.39
CA PHE A 132 -7.20 3.11 -6.84
C PHE A 132 -7.52 4.18 -7.87
N ALA A 133 -6.55 4.56 -8.69
CA ALA A 133 -6.75 5.53 -9.75
C ALA A 133 -7.78 5.04 -10.78
N ALA A 134 -7.71 3.77 -11.16
CA ALA A 134 -8.66 3.16 -12.08
C ALA A 134 -10.08 3.12 -11.48
N LEU A 135 -10.23 2.60 -10.27
CA LEU A 135 -11.53 2.48 -9.60
C LEU A 135 -12.14 3.83 -9.25
N THR A 136 -11.35 4.80 -8.81
CA THR A 136 -11.83 6.16 -8.53
C THR A 136 -12.48 6.75 -9.77
N ARG A 137 -11.85 6.59 -10.93
CA ARG A 137 -12.36 7.11 -12.18
C ARG A 137 -13.59 6.35 -12.72
N TRP A 138 -13.58 5.01 -12.60
CA TRP A 138 -14.66 4.19 -13.13
C TRP A 138 -15.93 4.20 -12.29
N TYR A 139 -15.80 4.39 -10.98
CA TYR A 139 -16.91 4.34 -10.04
C TYR A 139 -17.41 5.70 -9.57
N GLY A 140 -16.66 6.79 -9.78
CA GLY A 140 -17.06 8.14 -9.40
C GLY A 140 -17.55 8.20 -7.94
N GLN A 141 -18.82 8.57 -7.75
CA GLN A 141 -19.42 8.64 -6.40
C GLN A 141 -19.47 7.28 -5.66
N GLY A 142 -19.50 6.18 -6.40
CA GLY A 142 -19.46 4.81 -5.85
C GLY A 142 -18.06 4.33 -5.45
N ARG A 143 -17.01 5.13 -5.64
CA ARG A 143 -15.60 4.74 -5.46
C ARG A 143 -15.29 4.17 -4.08
N VAL A 144 -15.87 4.73 -3.01
CA VAL A 144 -15.58 4.26 -1.64
C VAL A 144 -15.91 2.78 -1.48
N ARG A 145 -17.06 2.32 -1.99
CA ARG A 145 -17.43 0.90 -1.93
C ARG A 145 -16.48 0.02 -2.72
N ALA A 146 -16.09 0.46 -3.93
CA ALA A 146 -15.16 -0.28 -4.77
C ALA A 146 -13.75 -0.35 -4.15
N LEU A 147 -13.26 0.75 -3.60
CA LEU A 147 -11.97 0.81 -2.91
C LEU A 147 -11.96 -0.05 -1.63
N THR A 148 -13.07 -0.03 -0.87
CA THR A 148 -13.25 -0.89 0.30
C THR A 148 -13.21 -2.37 -0.10
N ALA A 149 -13.97 -2.78 -1.13
CA ALA A 149 -13.97 -4.15 -1.62
C ALA A 149 -12.56 -4.59 -2.06
N LEU A 150 -11.87 -3.77 -2.86
CA LEU A 150 -10.50 -4.04 -3.30
C LEU A 150 -9.56 -4.22 -2.10
N THR A 151 -9.63 -3.33 -1.12
CA THR A 151 -8.70 -3.39 0.03
C THR A 151 -9.04 -4.50 1.01
N LEU A 152 -10.31 -4.90 1.15
CA LEU A 152 -10.70 -6.06 1.93
C LEU A 152 -10.11 -7.34 1.34
N VAL A 153 -10.33 -7.57 0.04
CA VAL A 153 -9.79 -8.76 -0.64
C VAL A 153 -8.26 -8.71 -0.69
N GLY A 154 -7.67 -7.58 -1.04
CA GLY A 154 -6.22 -7.40 -1.06
C GLY A 154 -5.56 -7.56 0.31
N GLY A 155 -6.31 -7.33 1.40
CA GLY A 155 -5.86 -7.60 2.76
C GLY A 155 -5.66 -9.07 3.08
N LEU A 156 -6.25 -9.99 2.29
CA LEU A 156 -6.06 -11.43 2.43
C LEU A 156 -4.73 -11.92 1.80
N ALA A 157 -3.97 -11.04 1.16
CA ALA A 157 -2.73 -11.43 0.49
C ALA A 157 -1.74 -12.16 1.41
N SER A 158 -1.53 -11.67 2.63
CA SER A 158 -0.66 -12.34 3.61
C SER A 158 -1.24 -13.68 4.07
N THR A 159 -2.54 -13.74 4.31
CA THR A 159 -3.23 -14.94 4.79
C THR A 159 -3.20 -16.08 3.77
N VAL A 160 -3.22 -15.75 2.48
CA VAL A 160 -3.19 -16.74 1.39
C VAL A 160 -1.76 -17.06 0.99
N PHE A 161 -0.95 -16.04 0.73
CA PHE A 161 0.35 -16.24 0.10
C PHE A 161 1.47 -16.61 1.07
N ALA A 162 1.42 -16.24 2.34
CA ALA A 162 2.44 -16.67 3.29
C ALA A 162 2.43 -18.18 3.50
N PRO A 163 1.30 -18.85 3.83
CA PRO A 163 1.27 -20.31 3.94
C PRO A 163 1.49 -21.01 2.59
N LEU A 164 0.97 -20.46 1.48
CA LEU A 164 1.23 -21.00 0.14
C LEU A 164 2.74 -20.99 -0.18
N THR A 165 3.42 -19.89 0.12
CA THR A 165 4.87 -19.75 -0.12
C THR A 165 5.66 -20.72 0.74
N ALA A 166 5.30 -20.87 2.04
CA ALA A 166 5.95 -21.83 2.93
C ALA A 166 5.75 -23.27 2.46
N ALA A 167 4.55 -23.62 2.00
CA ALA A 167 4.28 -24.95 1.44
C ALA A 167 5.06 -25.23 0.14
N LEU A 168 5.18 -24.22 -0.74
CA LEU A 168 6.00 -24.33 -1.95
C LEU A 168 7.48 -24.45 -1.61
N GLU A 169 7.99 -23.64 -0.67
CA GLU A 169 9.37 -23.68 -0.23
C GLU A 169 9.73 -25.08 0.32
N ALA A 170 8.89 -25.64 1.20
CA ALA A 170 9.10 -26.97 1.76
C ALA A 170 9.11 -28.11 0.71
N GLN A 171 8.41 -27.94 -0.41
CA GLN A 171 8.31 -28.98 -1.45
C GLN A 171 9.37 -28.84 -2.57
N VAL A 172 9.64 -27.63 -3.01
CA VAL A 172 10.46 -27.36 -4.21
C VAL A 172 11.60 -26.37 -3.96
N GLY A 173 11.85 -26.01 -2.70
CA GLY A 173 12.83 -25.01 -2.29
C GLY A 173 12.46 -23.58 -2.72
N TRP A 174 13.24 -22.61 -2.28
CA TRP A 174 12.95 -21.19 -2.52
C TRP A 174 12.98 -20.80 -4.01
N ARG A 175 13.86 -21.43 -4.81
CA ARG A 175 13.92 -21.20 -6.27
C ARG A 175 12.66 -21.69 -6.97
N GLY A 176 12.23 -22.93 -6.66
CA GLY A 176 10.98 -23.48 -7.16
C GLY A 176 9.76 -22.69 -6.73
N ALA A 177 9.74 -22.22 -5.48
CA ALA A 177 8.68 -21.35 -4.97
C ALA A 177 8.58 -20.03 -5.77
N TYR A 178 9.71 -19.35 -6.04
CA TYR A 178 9.68 -18.15 -6.88
C TYR A 178 9.28 -18.42 -8.32
N LEU A 179 9.66 -19.56 -8.92
CA LEU A 179 9.19 -19.94 -10.26
C LEU A 179 7.68 -20.16 -10.29
N ALA A 180 7.12 -20.86 -9.31
CA ALA A 180 5.69 -21.06 -9.18
C ALA A 180 4.95 -19.71 -8.99
N LEU A 181 5.49 -18.81 -8.18
CA LEU A 181 4.94 -17.47 -7.97
C LEU A 181 5.08 -16.58 -9.22
N ALA A 182 6.14 -16.72 -10.01
CA ALA A 182 6.27 -16.06 -11.31
C ALA A 182 5.19 -16.51 -12.29
N LEU A 183 4.86 -17.83 -12.28
CA LEU A 183 3.75 -18.37 -13.09
C LEU A 183 2.40 -17.79 -12.64
N VAL A 184 2.17 -17.54 -11.36
CA VAL A 184 0.95 -16.85 -10.89
C VAL A 184 0.86 -15.44 -11.51
N LEU A 185 1.97 -14.68 -11.56
CA LEU A 185 1.96 -13.37 -12.23
C LEU A 185 1.73 -13.49 -13.74
N ALA A 186 2.36 -14.47 -14.39
CA ALA A 186 2.27 -14.65 -15.83
C ALA A 186 0.92 -15.21 -16.31
N LEU A 187 0.35 -16.18 -15.58
CA LEU A 187 -0.84 -16.91 -16.01
C LEU A 187 -2.15 -16.41 -15.38
N VAL A 188 -2.09 -15.67 -14.27
CA VAL A 188 -3.27 -15.12 -13.61
C VAL A 188 -3.28 -13.60 -13.72
N VAL A 189 -2.25 -12.91 -13.22
CA VAL A 189 -2.25 -11.44 -13.12
C VAL A 189 -2.21 -10.79 -14.50
N LEU A 190 -1.29 -11.22 -15.35
CA LEU A 190 -1.11 -10.67 -16.70
C LEU A 190 -2.37 -10.81 -17.57
N PRO A 191 -2.97 -12.00 -17.75
CA PRO A 191 -4.17 -12.13 -18.57
C PRO A 191 -5.39 -11.42 -17.97
N LEU A 192 -5.55 -11.40 -16.65
CA LEU A 192 -6.63 -10.63 -16.03
C LEU A 192 -6.48 -9.12 -16.29
N HIS A 193 -5.28 -8.56 -16.24
CA HIS A 193 -5.06 -7.17 -16.62
C HIS A 193 -5.30 -6.93 -18.11
N ALA A 194 -4.86 -7.85 -18.96
CA ALA A 194 -5.02 -7.72 -20.41
C ALA A 194 -6.47 -7.85 -20.87
N LEU A 195 -7.28 -8.69 -20.22
CA LEU A 195 -8.62 -9.08 -20.70
C LEU A 195 -9.77 -8.46 -19.90
N ALA A 196 -9.57 -8.11 -18.62
CA ALA A 196 -10.66 -7.64 -17.77
C ALA A 196 -10.63 -6.14 -17.47
N LEU A 197 -9.50 -5.43 -17.69
CA LEU A 197 -9.43 -3.98 -17.50
C LEU A 197 -9.92 -3.26 -18.77
N THR A 198 -11.15 -3.56 -19.18
CA THR A 198 -11.77 -3.08 -20.42
C THR A 198 -12.57 -1.77 -20.30
N PRO A 199 -12.98 -1.28 -19.09
CA PRO A 199 -13.75 -0.04 -19.05
C PRO A 199 -13.02 1.11 -19.76
N PRO A 200 -13.74 1.96 -20.49
CA PRO A 200 -13.15 3.01 -21.30
C PRO A 200 -12.31 3.95 -20.45
N TRP A 201 -11.12 4.24 -20.95
CA TRP A 201 -10.22 5.21 -20.35
C TRP A 201 -10.10 6.41 -21.28
N THR A 202 -10.66 7.52 -20.89
CA THR A 202 -10.45 8.78 -21.62
C THR A 202 -9.08 9.30 -21.21
N PRO A 203 -8.09 9.33 -22.11
CA PRO A 203 -6.82 10.00 -21.79
C PRO A 203 -7.12 11.41 -21.29
N GLY A 204 -6.47 11.84 -20.22
CA GLY A 204 -6.57 13.24 -19.78
C GLY A 204 -6.31 14.13 -20.97
N GLY A 205 -7.26 15.03 -21.29
CA GLY A 205 -7.31 15.75 -22.54
C GLY A 205 -5.98 16.33 -22.98
N THR A 206 -5.67 16.18 -24.25
CA THR A 206 -4.52 16.82 -24.90
C THR A 206 -4.74 18.33 -25.08
N ALA A 207 -5.96 18.80 -24.82
CA ALA A 207 -6.39 20.15 -25.17
C ALA A 207 -5.83 21.26 -24.25
N ASP A 208 -5.53 20.97 -22.98
CA ASP A 208 -4.93 21.96 -22.08
C ASP A 208 -3.85 21.36 -21.17
N ARG A 209 -2.80 20.77 -21.78
CA ARG A 209 -1.64 20.26 -21.03
C ARG A 209 -0.93 21.33 -20.20
N ALA A 210 -1.03 22.60 -20.60
CA ALA A 210 -0.43 23.70 -19.88
C ALA A 210 -1.28 24.09 -18.66
N GLY A 211 -2.58 24.17 -18.78
CA GLY A 211 -3.53 24.40 -17.69
C GLY A 211 -3.51 23.27 -16.68
N ASP A 212 -3.59 22.01 -17.12
CA ASP A 212 -3.45 20.82 -16.29
C ASP A 212 -2.16 20.81 -15.46
N ARG A 213 -1.01 21.12 -16.12
CA ARG A 213 0.28 21.19 -15.44
C ARG A 213 0.32 22.33 -14.42
N ARG A 214 -0.29 23.46 -14.74
CA ARG A 214 -0.36 24.62 -13.85
C ARG A 214 -1.23 24.30 -12.63
N ALA A 215 -2.39 23.67 -12.83
CA ALA A 215 -3.28 23.22 -11.76
C ALA A 215 -2.59 22.21 -10.81
N VAL A 216 -2.02 21.15 -11.36
CA VAL A 216 -1.26 20.14 -10.57
C VAL A 216 -0.08 20.80 -9.85
N ARG A 217 0.69 21.68 -10.52
CA ARG A 217 1.81 22.38 -9.88
C ARG A 217 1.33 23.30 -8.76
N GLY A 218 0.18 23.96 -8.94
CA GLY A 218 -0.45 24.79 -7.90
C GLY A 218 -0.78 23.97 -6.65
N VAL A 219 -1.40 22.81 -6.82
CA VAL A 219 -1.72 21.90 -5.71
C VAL A 219 -0.45 21.37 -5.05
N VAL A 220 0.50 20.86 -5.83
CA VAL A 220 1.77 20.28 -5.29
C VAL A 220 2.62 21.33 -4.58
N ARG A 221 2.53 22.61 -4.95
CA ARG A 221 3.21 23.70 -4.24
C ARG A 221 2.46 24.21 -3.02
N SER A 222 1.21 23.78 -2.81
CA SER A 222 0.43 24.22 -1.66
C SER A 222 0.89 23.56 -0.37
N GLY A 223 0.90 24.31 0.73
CA GLY A 223 1.16 23.79 2.06
C GLY A 223 0.13 22.72 2.46
N ALA A 224 -1.13 22.83 1.99
CA ALA A 224 -2.18 21.86 2.25
C ALA A 224 -1.88 20.46 1.69
N PHE A 225 -1.26 20.36 0.50
CA PHE A 225 -0.86 19.09 -0.09
C PHE A 225 0.24 18.41 0.72
N TRP A 226 1.26 19.15 1.11
CA TRP A 226 2.35 18.60 1.91
C TRP A 226 1.95 18.32 3.35
N ALA A 227 1.07 19.13 3.94
CA ALA A 227 0.48 18.83 5.25
C ALA A 227 -0.31 17.51 5.21
N LEU A 228 -1.15 17.28 4.19
CA LEU A 228 -1.82 16.00 3.99
C LEU A 228 -0.82 14.85 3.85
N THR A 229 0.17 15.01 2.97
CA THR A 229 1.18 13.99 2.68
C THR A 229 1.98 13.63 3.92
N THR A 230 2.45 14.63 4.68
CA THR A 230 3.19 14.43 5.93
C THR A 230 2.32 13.75 6.99
N ALA A 231 1.08 14.18 7.17
CA ALA A 231 0.15 13.55 8.10
C ALA A 231 -0.06 12.06 7.80
N LEU A 232 -0.31 11.71 6.54
CA LEU A 232 -0.47 10.33 6.12
C LEU A 232 0.84 9.53 6.20
N ALA A 233 2.00 10.15 5.94
CA ALA A 233 3.31 9.52 6.08
C ALA A 233 3.61 9.18 7.55
N LEU A 234 3.35 10.09 8.49
CA LEU A 234 3.51 9.83 9.92
C LEU A 234 2.59 8.70 10.42
N GLY A 235 1.33 8.68 9.97
CA GLY A 235 0.43 7.58 10.25
C GLY A 235 0.90 6.25 9.65
N THR A 236 1.44 6.27 8.43
CA THR A 236 2.02 5.11 7.77
C THR A 236 3.22 4.59 8.55
N LEU A 237 4.13 5.47 8.95
CA LEU A 237 5.27 5.12 9.82
C LEU A 237 4.80 4.37 11.06
N THR A 238 3.86 4.95 11.79
CA THR A 238 3.33 4.39 13.04
C THR A 238 2.76 3.00 12.84
N VAL A 239 1.82 2.83 11.89
CA VAL A 239 1.13 1.54 11.74
C VAL A 239 2.05 0.42 11.23
N TYR A 240 3.03 0.73 10.38
CA TYR A 240 3.98 -0.27 9.90
C TYR A 240 5.07 -0.60 10.92
N ALA A 241 5.54 0.40 11.67
CA ALA A 241 6.50 0.18 12.76
C ALA A 241 5.88 -0.67 13.89
N VAL A 242 4.63 -0.39 14.28
CA VAL A 242 3.91 -1.15 15.31
C VAL A 242 3.71 -2.61 14.89
N VAL A 243 3.32 -2.88 13.63
CA VAL A 243 3.11 -4.25 13.14
C VAL A 243 4.38 -5.09 13.27
N VAL A 244 5.54 -4.52 13.00
CA VAL A 244 6.82 -5.23 13.12
C VAL A 244 7.30 -5.29 14.57
N GLY A 245 7.09 -4.22 15.32
CA GLY A 245 7.54 -4.11 16.71
C GLY A 245 6.66 -4.84 17.73
N VAL A 246 5.44 -5.27 17.37
CA VAL A 246 4.53 -5.90 18.33
C VAL A 246 5.05 -7.25 18.87
N VAL A 247 5.68 -8.05 18.02
CA VAL A 247 6.23 -9.35 18.43
C VAL A 247 7.37 -9.16 19.45
N PRO A 248 8.45 -8.41 19.15
CA PRO A 248 9.50 -8.20 20.13
C PRO A 248 9.03 -7.40 21.38
N LEU A 249 7.98 -6.58 21.26
CA LEU A 249 7.34 -5.95 22.43
C LEU A 249 6.73 -7.00 23.35
N MET A 250 6.02 -8.00 22.80
CA MET A 250 5.39 -9.07 23.57
C MET A 250 6.42 -9.98 24.23
N GLU A 251 7.44 -10.39 23.48
CA GLU A 251 8.55 -11.20 23.99
C GLU A 251 9.30 -10.49 25.11
N GLY A 252 9.59 -9.19 24.95
CA GLY A 252 10.21 -8.36 25.97
C GLY A 252 9.38 -8.19 27.27
N ARG A 253 8.08 -8.50 27.21
CA ARG A 253 7.14 -8.53 28.36
C ARG A 253 6.96 -9.92 28.96
N GLY A 254 7.69 -10.93 28.46
CA GLY A 254 7.61 -12.30 28.94
C GLY A 254 6.49 -13.13 28.36
N PHE A 255 5.78 -12.64 27.32
CA PHE A 255 4.80 -13.45 26.60
C PHE A 255 5.49 -14.43 25.65
N GLY A 256 4.91 -15.61 25.48
CA GLY A 256 5.43 -16.61 24.55
C GLY A 256 5.20 -16.26 23.09
N THR A 257 5.88 -16.96 22.19
CA THR A 257 5.80 -16.76 20.73
C THR A 257 4.37 -16.94 20.20
N ALA A 258 3.59 -17.90 20.76
CA ALA A 258 2.20 -18.11 20.39
C ALA A 258 1.31 -16.91 20.75
N GLU A 259 1.48 -16.30 21.91
CA GLU A 259 0.73 -15.13 22.38
C GLU A 259 1.08 -13.89 21.54
N ALA A 260 2.36 -13.73 21.18
CA ALA A 260 2.81 -12.69 20.27
C ALA A 260 2.18 -12.85 18.86
N ALA A 261 2.10 -14.08 18.35
CA ALA A 261 1.45 -14.39 17.08
C ALA A 261 -0.06 -14.10 17.11
N TRP A 262 -0.75 -14.44 18.20
CA TRP A 262 -2.17 -14.09 18.39
C TRP A 262 -2.39 -12.59 18.45
N THR A 263 -1.49 -11.85 19.11
CA THR A 263 -1.55 -10.39 19.17
C THR A 263 -1.35 -9.76 17.79
N LEU A 264 -0.43 -10.27 16.98
CA LEU A 264 -0.26 -9.84 15.59
C LEU A 264 -1.49 -10.17 14.73
N SER A 265 -2.12 -11.32 14.97
CA SER A 265 -3.37 -11.71 14.30
C SER A 265 -4.51 -10.75 14.65
N ALA A 266 -4.59 -10.29 15.90
CA ALA A 266 -5.57 -9.30 16.33
C ALA A 266 -5.42 -7.97 15.57
N VAL A 267 -4.19 -7.52 15.24
CA VAL A 267 -3.97 -6.38 14.33
C VAL A 267 -4.61 -6.63 12.96
N GLY A 268 -4.45 -7.84 12.42
CA GLY A 268 -5.06 -8.21 11.12
C GLY A 268 -6.59 -8.16 11.15
N VAL A 269 -7.21 -8.72 12.19
CA VAL A 269 -8.67 -8.66 12.40
C VAL A 269 -9.14 -7.20 12.51
N GLY A 270 -8.46 -6.41 13.35
CA GLY A 270 -8.75 -4.97 13.50
C GLY A 270 -8.69 -4.25 12.17
N GLN A 271 -7.70 -4.54 11.32
CA GLN A 271 -7.55 -3.91 10.01
C GLN A 271 -8.76 -4.16 9.09
N VAL A 272 -9.33 -5.35 9.12
CA VAL A 272 -10.56 -5.68 8.37
C VAL A 272 -11.74 -4.87 8.92
N LEU A 273 -11.91 -4.86 10.25
CA LEU A 273 -12.98 -4.10 10.90
C LEU A 273 -12.88 -2.60 10.62
N GLY A 274 -11.68 -2.01 10.68
CA GLY A 274 -11.45 -0.60 10.36
C GLY A 274 -11.85 -0.24 8.94
N ARG A 275 -11.63 -1.12 7.96
CA ARG A 275 -12.07 -0.90 6.58
C ARG A 275 -13.60 -0.93 6.44
N LEU A 276 -14.29 -1.78 7.20
CA LEU A 276 -15.75 -1.83 7.20
C LEU A 276 -16.37 -0.57 7.81
N VAL A 277 -15.76 -0.04 8.87
CA VAL A 277 -16.22 1.20 9.54
C VAL A 277 -15.93 2.44 8.71
N TYR A 278 -15.02 2.39 7.75
CA TYR A 278 -14.65 3.57 6.95
C TYR A 278 -15.80 4.18 6.15
N ALA A 279 -16.66 3.37 5.55
CA ALA A 279 -17.75 3.88 4.70
C ALA A 279 -18.76 4.76 5.48
N PRO A 280 -19.28 4.35 6.65
CA PRO A 280 -20.08 5.26 7.50
C PRO A 280 -19.27 6.46 7.98
N LEU A 281 -18.01 6.30 8.38
CA LEU A 281 -17.16 7.40 8.80
C LEU A 281 -17.00 8.46 7.70
N ALA A 282 -16.80 8.03 6.46
CA ALA A 282 -16.68 8.90 5.30
C ALA A 282 -17.97 9.68 5.01
N ARG A 283 -19.13 9.12 5.36
CA ARG A 283 -20.43 9.75 5.13
C ARG A 283 -20.74 10.88 6.13
N TYR A 284 -20.29 10.74 7.39
CA TYR A 284 -20.66 11.64 8.47
C TYR A 284 -19.55 12.60 8.91
N SER A 285 -18.36 12.54 8.27
CA SER A 285 -17.22 13.37 8.66
C SER A 285 -16.58 14.10 7.48
N GLY A 286 -16.16 15.35 7.70
CA GLY A 286 -15.38 16.11 6.72
C GLY A 286 -13.99 15.51 6.48
N ALA A 287 -13.46 15.68 5.28
CA ALA A 287 -12.19 15.05 4.85
C ALA A 287 -11.00 15.36 5.77
N VAL A 288 -10.90 16.59 6.29
CA VAL A 288 -9.79 17.02 7.18
C VAL A 288 -9.93 16.37 8.56
N HIS A 289 -11.12 16.50 9.18
CA HIS A 289 -11.38 15.99 10.53
C HIS A 289 -11.29 14.47 10.58
N ARG A 290 -11.66 13.79 9.50
CA ARG A 290 -11.57 12.33 9.37
C ARG A 290 -10.14 11.82 9.47
N ILE A 291 -9.19 12.51 8.83
CA ILE A 291 -7.77 12.14 8.91
C ILE A 291 -7.23 12.42 10.29
N ALA A 292 -7.52 13.60 10.86
CA ALA A 292 -7.08 13.93 12.21
C ALA A 292 -7.63 12.93 13.24
N ALA A 293 -8.92 12.59 13.17
CA ALA A 293 -9.54 11.61 14.06
C ALA A 293 -8.92 10.20 13.91
N ALA A 294 -8.65 9.75 12.67
CA ALA A 294 -8.01 8.46 12.45
C ALA A 294 -6.57 8.41 13.00
N LEU A 295 -5.81 9.51 12.87
CA LEU A 295 -4.46 9.61 13.43
C LEU A 295 -4.48 9.71 14.97
N LEU A 296 -5.44 10.39 15.57
CA LEU A 296 -5.62 10.40 17.03
C LEU A 296 -6.03 9.03 17.54
N ALA A 297 -6.92 8.33 16.85
CA ALA A 297 -7.26 6.95 17.18
C ALA A 297 -6.05 6.01 17.07
N CYS A 298 -5.22 6.19 16.04
CA CYS A 298 -3.95 5.48 15.89
C CYS A 298 -2.99 5.79 17.05
N ALA A 299 -2.84 7.06 17.43
CA ALA A 299 -2.02 7.49 18.56
C ALA A 299 -2.48 6.87 19.88
N GLY A 300 -3.79 6.95 20.17
CA GLY A 300 -4.38 6.37 21.36
C GLY A 300 -4.19 4.85 21.44
N ALA A 301 -4.45 4.14 20.35
CA ALA A 301 -4.25 2.69 20.27
C ALA A 301 -2.77 2.29 20.42
N THR A 302 -1.86 3.04 19.78
CA THR A 302 -0.41 2.80 19.89
C THR A 302 0.12 3.11 21.28
N GLY A 303 -0.35 4.19 21.91
CA GLY A 303 -0.04 4.51 23.30
C GLY A 303 -0.59 3.46 24.26
N LEU A 304 -1.81 3.00 24.05
CA LEU A 304 -2.44 1.96 24.87
C LEU A 304 -1.63 0.67 24.85
N ILE A 305 -1.27 0.15 23.66
CA ILE A 305 -0.46 -1.08 23.55
C ILE A 305 0.95 -0.89 24.15
N SER A 306 1.49 0.33 24.14
CA SER A 306 2.77 0.63 24.80
C SER A 306 2.68 0.53 26.32
N LEU A 307 1.59 1.01 26.92
CA LEU A 307 1.43 1.13 28.39
C LEU A 307 0.89 -0.15 29.03
N VAL A 308 0.09 -0.93 28.28
CA VAL A 308 -0.57 -2.14 28.80
C VAL A 308 0.39 -3.32 28.73
N SER A 309 0.77 -3.85 29.90
CA SER A 309 1.66 -5.03 29.99
C SER A 309 0.90 -6.36 30.23
N GLY A 310 -0.43 -6.33 30.36
CA GLY A 310 -1.30 -7.48 30.60
C GLY A 310 -2.63 -7.03 31.20
N PRO A 311 -3.64 -7.89 31.26
CA PRO A 311 -3.67 -9.26 30.77
C PRO A 311 -3.69 -9.36 29.22
N LEU A 312 -3.40 -10.56 28.66
CA LEU A 312 -3.25 -10.79 27.22
C LEU A 312 -4.41 -10.23 26.38
N TRP A 313 -5.66 -10.49 26.79
CA TRP A 313 -6.84 -10.01 26.06
C TRP A 313 -6.87 -8.48 25.90
N LEU A 314 -6.35 -7.73 26.87
CA LEU A 314 -6.31 -6.27 26.81
C LEU A 314 -5.24 -5.80 25.81
N VAL A 315 -4.07 -6.46 25.78
CA VAL A 315 -3.01 -6.20 24.81
C VAL A 315 -3.50 -6.53 23.39
N MET A 316 -4.20 -7.66 23.21
CA MET A 316 -4.80 -8.07 21.93
C MET A 316 -5.87 -7.05 21.47
N THR A 317 -6.68 -6.53 22.40
CA THR A 317 -7.67 -5.49 22.09
C THR A 317 -6.98 -4.19 21.64
N ALA A 318 -5.94 -3.75 22.33
CA ALA A 318 -5.13 -2.59 21.91
C ALA A 318 -4.50 -2.80 20.53
N ALA A 319 -3.97 -4.00 20.27
CA ALA A 319 -3.43 -4.38 18.97
C ALA A 319 -4.51 -4.36 17.85
N ALA A 320 -5.72 -4.85 18.14
CA ALA A 320 -6.85 -4.78 17.21
C ALA A 320 -7.26 -3.33 16.91
N LEU A 321 -7.21 -2.43 17.89
CA LEU A 321 -7.47 -1.00 17.68
C LEU A 321 -6.40 -0.34 16.78
N VAL A 322 -5.11 -0.69 16.94
CA VAL A 322 -4.06 -0.26 16.00
C VAL A 322 -4.35 -0.78 14.60
N GLY A 323 -4.76 -2.04 14.49
CA GLY A 323 -5.20 -2.62 13.23
C GLY A 323 -6.36 -1.86 12.61
N ALA A 324 -7.38 -1.51 13.39
CA ALA A 324 -8.53 -0.76 12.91
C ALA A 324 -8.12 0.63 12.38
N ALA A 325 -7.26 1.34 13.09
CA ALA A 325 -6.70 2.60 12.62
C ALA A 325 -5.93 2.43 11.30
N ARG A 326 -5.13 1.36 11.15
CA ARG A 326 -4.46 1.01 9.91
C ARG A 326 -5.45 0.77 8.76
N GLY A 327 -6.55 0.05 9.02
CA GLY A 327 -7.60 -0.21 8.04
C GLY A 327 -8.23 1.09 7.52
N VAL A 328 -8.55 2.01 8.41
CA VAL A 328 -9.07 3.35 8.08
C VAL A 328 -8.04 4.16 7.30
N LEU A 329 -6.77 4.19 7.73
CA LEU A 329 -5.69 4.94 7.07
C LEU A 329 -5.45 4.45 5.63
N THR A 330 -5.57 3.15 5.36
CA THR A 330 -5.44 2.61 4.00
C THR A 330 -6.49 3.20 3.05
N LEU A 331 -7.74 3.34 3.49
CA LEU A 331 -8.81 3.95 2.70
C LEU A 331 -8.69 5.48 2.63
N LEU A 332 -8.19 6.12 3.67
CA LEU A 332 -7.87 7.55 3.64
C LEU A 332 -6.80 7.86 2.59
N GLN A 333 -5.75 7.05 2.48
CA GLN A 333 -4.74 7.19 1.41
C GLN A 333 -5.36 7.09 0.01
N ALA A 334 -6.40 6.25 -0.15
CA ALA A 334 -7.09 6.07 -1.40
C ALA A 334 -8.06 7.22 -1.76
N THR A 335 -8.64 7.90 -0.77
CA THR A 335 -9.72 8.86 -1.01
C THR A 335 -9.32 10.32 -0.79
N ALA A 336 -8.31 10.57 0.03
CA ALA A 336 -7.97 11.92 0.54
C ALA A 336 -7.68 12.94 -0.56
N VAL A 337 -7.03 12.54 -1.66
CA VAL A 337 -6.75 13.42 -2.80
C VAL A 337 -8.04 13.78 -3.54
N ALA A 338 -8.88 12.76 -3.84
CA ALA A 338 -10.12 12.97 -4.55
C ALA A 338 -11.12 13.81 -3.73
N ASP A 339 -11.17 13.61 -2.42
CA ASP A 339 -12.05 14.33 -1.51
C ASP A 339 -11.69 15.83 -1.36
N ARG A 340 -10.43 16.22 -1.70
CA ARG A 340 -9.95 17.62 -1.58
C ARG A 340 -9.84 18.35 -2.90
N TRP A 341 -9.31 17.67 -3.92
CA TRP A 341 -8.97 18.30 -5.22
C TRP A 341 -9.73 17.70 -6.40
N GLY A 342 -10.71 16.81 -6.11
CA GLY A 342 -11.53 16.17 -7.15
C GLY A 342 -10.82 15.02 -7.86
N GLU A 343 -11.51 14.46 -8.85
CA GLU A 343 -11.07 13.25 -9.56
C GLU A 343 -10.22 13.56 -10.79
N GLU A 344 -10.26 14.76 -11.30
CA GLU A 344 -9.62 15.15 -12.56
C GLU A 344 -8.11 14.94 -12.55
N HIS A 345 -7.44 15.40 -11.50
CA HIS A 345 -5.98 15.28 -11.33
C HIS A 345 -5.57 14.19 -10.34
N TYR A 346 -6.52 13.35 -9.89
CA TYR A 346 -6.32 12.35 -8.86
C TYR A 346 -5.11 11.45 -9.13
N THR A 347 -5.01 10.88 -10.34
CA THR A 347 -3.94 9.93 -10.68
C THR A 347 -2.55 10.52 -10.48
N THR A 348 -2.35 11.79 -10.89
CA THR A 348 -1.05 12.46 -10.77
C THR A 348 -0.75 12.85 -9.32
N LEU A 349 -1.70 13.48 -8.65
CA LEU A 349 -1.54 13.93 -7.26
C LEU A 349 -1.37 12.74 -6.31
N ASN A 350 -2.16 11.69 -6.51
CA ASN A 350 -2.08 10.47 -5.71
C ASN A 350 -0.73 9.74 -5.91
N GLY A 351 -0.21 9.70 -7.15
CA GLY A 351 1.12 9.14 -7.43
C GLY A 351 2.24 9.91 -6.72
N ILE A 352 2.19 11.25 -6.71
CA ILE A 352 3.16 12.10 -6.01
C ILE A 352 3.05 11.90 -4.49
N MET A 353 1.84 11.88 -3.94
CA MET A 353 1.59 11.68 -2.52
C MET A 353 2.08 10.30 -2.03
N HIS A 354 1.90 9.26 -2.82
CA HIS A 354 2.27 7.89 -2.42
C HIS A 354 3.79 7.66 -2.39
N THR A 355 4.60 8.46 -3.09
CA THR A 355 6.06 8.31 -3.04
C THR A 355 6.62 8.41 -1.61
N PRO A 356 6.42 9.50 -0.86
CA PRO A 356 6.88 9.57 0.53
C PRO A 356 6.21 8.54 1.45
N LEU A 357 4.95 8.17 1.19
CA LEU A 357 4.28 7.13 1.97
C LEU A 357 4.96 5.75 1.79
N MET A 358 5.32 5.39 0.57
CA MET A 358 6.04 4.14 0.28
C MET A 358 7.44 4.13 0.90
N LEU A 359 8.15 5.25 0.84
CA LEU A 359 9.46 5.39 1.51
C LEU A 359 9.33 5.21 3.01
N THR A 360 8.33 5.83 3.63
CA THR A 360 8.05 5.71 5.05
C THR A 360 7.69 4.28 5.43
N MET A 361 6.89 3.60 4.63
CA MET A 361 6.54 2.19 4.82
C MET A 361 7.78 1.29 4.77
N ALA A 362 8.69 1.52 3.82
CA ALA A 362 9.91 0.75 3.66
C ALA A 362 10.89 0.96 4.82
N LEU A 363 10.95 2.16 5.39
CA LEU A 363 11.85 2.51 6.48
C LEU A 363 11.31 2.16 7.87
N ALA A 364 9.99 2.02 8.03
CA ALA A 364 9.33 1.86 9.31
C ALA A 364 9.86 0.67 10.15
N PRO A 365 10.07 -0.54 9.59
CA PRO A 365 10.61 -1.67 10.34
C PRO A 365 12.02 -1.41 10.88
N GLY A 366 12.89 -0.91 10.02
CA GLY A 366 14.28 -0.59 10.37
C GLY A 366 14.37 0.53 11.41
N ALA A 367 13.59 1.59 11.24
CA ALA A 367 13.52 2.69 12.21
C ALA A 367 13.05 2.21 13.59
N CYS A 368 12.02 1.34 13.63
CA CYS A 368 11.52 0.76 14.86
C CYS A 368 12.60 -0.04 15.61
N ALA A 369 13.32 -0.92 14.91
CA ALA A 369 14.36 -1.75 15.49
C ALA A 369 15.59 -0.92 15.94
N LEU A 370 16.04 0.03 15.13
CA LEU A 370 17.19 0.89 15.45
C LEU A 370 16.94 1.80 16.66
N LEU A 371 15.70 2.27 16.84
CA LEU A 371 15.35 3.14 17.95
C LEU A 371 15.11 2.39 19.26
N ALA A 372 14.86 1.08 19.22
CA ALA A 372 14.54 0.30 20.42
C ALA A 372 15.71 0.30 21.43
N GLY A 373 16.95 0.17 20.98
CA GLY A 373 18.13 0.20 21.88
C GLY A 373 18.29 1.56 22.57
N PRO A 374 18.49 2.67 21.83
CA PRO A 374 18.69 4.00 22.39
C PRO A 374 17.56 4.51 23.30
N LEU A 375 16.30 4.13 23.01
CA LEU A 375 15.13 4.58 23.78
C LEU A 375 14.79 3.69 24.98
N GLY A 376 15.53 2.60 25.22
CA GLY A 376 15.27 1.71 26.36
C GLY A 376 14.16 0.67 26.10
N GLY A 377 13.87 0.35 24.84
CA GLY A 377 12.98 -0.72 24.45
C GLY A 377 11.80 -0.31 23.56
N TYR A 378 11.08 -1.30 23.08
CA TYR A 378 9.92 -1.11 22.20
C TYR A 378 8.77 -0.28 22.81
N PRO A 379 8.49 -0.33 24.14
CA PRO A 379 7.47 0.55 24.74
C PRO A 379 7.74 2.04 24.48
N ALA A 380 9.00 2.49 24.68
CA ALA A 380 9.35 3.89 24.44
C ALA A 380 9.28 4.25 22.94
N VAL A 381 9.65 3.34 22.03
CA VAL A 381 9.46 3.54 20.59
C VAL A 381 7.98 3.72 20.26
N PHE A 382 7.08 2.92 20.85
CA PHE A 382 5.64 3.03 20.60
C PHE A 382 5.04 4.33 21.14
N LEU A 383 5.53 4.84 22.28
CA LEU A 383 5.16 6.18 22.77
C LEU A 383 5.61 7.29 21.82
N LEU A 384 6.84 7.18 21.28
CA LEU A 384 7.32 8.11 20.26
C LEU A 384 6.44 8.06 19.00
N LEU A 385 6.08 6.86 18.53
CA LEU A 385 5.19 6.68 17.37
C LEU A 385 3.79 7.23 17.64
N ALA A 386 3.27 7.07 18.86
CA ALA A 386 2.00 7.68 19.27
C ALA A 386 2.09 9.23 19.23
N ALA A 387 3.18 9.81 19.75
CA ALA A 387 3.43 11.26 19.68
C ALA A 387 3.54 11.76 18.22
N LEU A 388 4.22 11.00 17.35
CA LEU A 388 4.29 11.31 15.91
C LEU A 388 2.92 11.23 15.23
N SER A 389 2.05 10.32 15.64
CA SER A 389 0.67 10.26 15.14
C SER A 389 -0.17 11.44 15.61
N VAL A 390 0.01 11.92 16.86
CA VAL A 390 -0.61 13.18 17.34
C VAL A 390 -0.11 14.35 16.50
N LEU A 391 1.20 14.46 16.28
CA LEU A 391 1.77 15.48 15.39
C LEU A 391 1.15 15.41 14.00
N GLY A 392 1.03 14.20 13.44
CA GLY A 392 0.34 13.98 12.16
C GLY A 392 -1.10 14.46 12.17
N ALA A 393 -1.84 14.24 13.26
CA ALA A 393 -3.21 14.75 13.40
C ALA A 393 -3.27 16.28 13.42
N LEU A 394 -2.36 16.94 14.12
CA LEU A 394 -2.26 18.41 14.15
C LEU A 394 -1.90 18.95 12.74
N VAL A 395 -0.94 18.33 12.07
CA VAL A 395 -0.56 18.68 10.69
C VAL A 395 -1.73 18.46 9.72
N ALA A 396 -2.53 17.40 9.93
CA ALA A 396 -3.71 17.15 9.10
C ALA A 396 -4.74 18.28 9.15
N LEU A 397 -4.89 18.95 10.28
CA LEU A 397 -5.80 20.11 10.42
C LEU A 397 -5.37 21.28 9.53
N ALA A 398 -4.06 21.46 9.29
CA ALA A 398 -3.53 22.45 8.35
C ALA A 398 -3.70 22.05 6.88
N SER A 399 -4.12 20.82 6.58
CA SER A 399 -4.34 20.30 5.22
C SER A 399 -5.70 20.70 4.60
N GLY A 400 -6.48 21.53 5.29
CA GLY A 400 -7.70 22.08 4.73
C GLY A 400 -7.42 22.99 3.52
N PRO A 401 -8.34 23.08 2.54
CA PRO A 401 -8.24 24.10 1.51
C PRO A 401 -8.18 25.47 2.19
N ALA A 402 -7.28 26.34 1.73
CA ALA A 402 -7.26 27.73 2.20
C ALA A 402 -8.68 28.30 2.02
N ARG A 403 -9.29 28.80 3.08
CA ARG A 403 -10.57 29.51 2.98
C ARG A 403 -10.34 30.66 1.99
N ARG A 404 -10.95 30.54 0.80
CA ARG A 404 -11.04 31.65 -0.15
C ARG A 404 -12.09 32.64 0.36
#